data_0d6856fce0c479853c7c145e5a0b5c6e
#
_entry.id   0d6856fce0c479853c7c145e5a0b5c6e
#
_cell.length_a   1.000
_cell.length_b   1.000
_cell.length_c   1.000
_cell.angle_alpha   90.00
_cell.angle_beta   90.00
_cell.angle_gamma   90.00
#
_symmetry.space_group_name_H-M   'P 1'
#
loop_
_entity.id
_entity.type
_entity.pdbx_description
1 polymer ?
#
loop_
_entity_poly.entity_id
_entity_poly.type
_entity_poly.pdbx_seq_one_letter_code
_entity_poly.pdbx_strand_id
1 'polypeptide(L)'
;MEVYPIRNHRRKYRDEQLVAHLFVFKSTKSKITYFIECEVFDKNILALKFYNKNHKESKNKFSFLTNTNEVWSVLHTCIQVIPILEKEHLGCSFVAIGAQGISPDGRQEQIENTQRYLTYKRILFKLFENASNYALIDSNEHSALLMMNILEFVEDEKLPEEEFNEKILNKYVEMEEEFLEIHNFSESHFTSNTLLKMPLNNMFFKIFKIFRK
;
A
#
# COMPACT_ATOMS: atom_id res chain seq x y z
N MET A 1 -8.89 -17.85 8.27
CA MET A 1 -7.63 -17.48 7.59
C MET A 1 -6.58 -17.28 8.66
N GLU A 2 -5.41 -17.88 8.52
CA GLU A 2 -4.35 -17.79 9.52
C GLU A 2 -3.62 -16.45 9.41
N VAL A 3 -3.36 -15.80 10.54
CA VAL A 3 -2.52 -14.59 10.66
C VAL A 3 -1.27 -14.99 11.43
N TYR A 4 -0.12 -14.63 10.92
CA TYR A 4 1.15 -14.98 11.54
C TYR A 4 1.56 -13.93 12.59
N PRO A 5 2.11 -14.33 13.73
CA PRO A 5 2.52 -13.38 14.75
C PRO A 5 3.69 -12.52 14.28
N ILE A 6 3.54 -11.22 14.38
CA ILE A 6 4.61 -10.25 14.13
C ILE A 6 5.55 -10.29 15.34
N ARG A 7 6.86 -10.50 15.09
CA ARG A 7 7.82 -10.79 16.16
C ARG A 7 8.70 -9.61 16.54
N ASN A 8 9.01 -8.75 15.57
CA ASN A 8 9.92 -7.64 15.76
C ASN A 8 9.38 -6.39 15.07
N HIS A 9 9.58 -5.26 15.70
CA HIS A 9 9.37 -3.95 15.13
C HIS A 9 10.66 -3.14 15.34
N ARG A 10 11.22 -2.61 14.26
CA ARG A 10 12.41 -1.74 14.28
C ARG A 10 12.10 -0.49 13.48
N ARG A 11 12.70 0.63 13.89
CA ARG A 11 12.67 1.91 13.18
C ARG A 11 14.01 2.13 12.50
N LYS A 12 13.99 2.64 11.26
CA LYS A 12 15.15 3.07 10.52
C LYS A 12 15.16 4.58 10.49
N TYR A 13 16.32 5.16 10.74
CA TYR A 13 16.56 6.60 10.72
C TYR A 13 17.62 6.94 9.69
N ARG A 14 17.48 8.11 9.07
CA ARG A 14 18.51 8.78 8.27
C ARG A 14 18.57 10.22 8.74
N ASP A 15 19.76 10.69 9.12
CA ASP A 15 19.96 12.06 9.63
C ASP A 15 18.95 12.44 10.74
N GLU A 16 18.75 11.51 11.70
CA GLU A 16 17.79 11.60 12.80
C GLU A 16 16.31 11.55 12.39
N GLN A 17 15.99 11.59 11.10
CA GLN A 17 14.62 11.46 10.60
C GLN A 17 14.22 9.99 10.46
N LEU A 18 13.02 9.65 10.94
CA LEU A 18 12.43 8.32 10.75
C LEU A 18 12.05 8.14 9.28
N VAL A 19 12.68 7.17 8.62
CA VAL A 19 12.45 6.91 7.19
C VAL A 19 11.72 5.59 6.92
N ALA A 20 11.74 4.65 7.85
CA ALA A 20 10.98 3.42 7.70
C ALA A 20 10.77 2.65 9.01
N HIS A 21 9.71 1.87 9.04
CA HIS A 21 9.48 0.80 10.01
C HIS A 21 9.76 -0.56 9.37
N LEU A 22 10.33 -1.48 10.13
CA LEU A 22 10.60 -2.84 9.69
C LEU A 22 9.98 -3.83 10.67
N PHE A 23 9.05 -4.65 10.18
CA PHE A 23 8.44 -5.73 10.93
C PHE A 23 8.88 -7.08 10.35
N VAL A 24 8.83 -8.12 11.18
CA VAL A 24 9.25 -9.48 10.80
C VAL A 24 8.22 -10.47 11.29
N PHE A 25 7.84 -11.40 10.41
CA PHE A 25 7.05 -12.56 10.78
C PHE A 25 7.56 -13.83 10.07
N LYS A 26 7.16 -14.99 10.56
CA LYS A 26 7.49 -16.27 9.95
C LYS A 26 6.22 -17.05 9.69
N SER A 27 6.03 -17.50 8.44
CA SER A 27 4.94 -18.42 8.11
C SER A 27 5.10 -19.74 8.89
N THR A 28 4.03 -20.18 9.50
CA THR A 28 3.96 -21.49 10.16
C THR A 28 3.90 -22.62 9.15
N LYS A 29 3.38 -22.37 7.95
CA LYS A 29 3.18 -23.34 6.87
C LYS A 29 4.46 -23.54 6.04
N SER A 30 4.92 -22.49 5.35
CA SER A 30 6.12 -22.58 4.48
C SER A 30 7.44 -22.46 5.22
N LYS A 31 7.42 -22.05 6.50
CA LYS A 31 8.62 -21.73 7.30
C LYS A 31 9.43 -20.53 6.77
N ILE A 32 8.94 -19.83 5.75
CA ILE A 32 9.56 -18.64 5.18
C ILE A 32 9.44 -17.48 6.18
N THR A 33 10.53 -16.73 6.31
CA THR A 33 10.55 -15.46 7.05
C THR A 33 10.30 -14.31 6.07
N TYR A 34 9.36 -13.45 6.42
CA TYR A 34 9.00 -12.26 5.66
C TYR A 34 9.38 -11.02 6.43
N PHE A 35 9.79 -10.00 5.70
CA PHE A 35 9.94 -8.64 6.17
C PHE A 35 8.81 -7.78 5.61
N ILE A 36 8.24 -6.95 6.49
CA ILE A 36 7.34 -5.87 6.09
C ILE A 36 8.12 -4.58 6.30
N GLU A 37 8.35 -3.84 5.25
CA GLU A 37 9.02 -2.55 5.25
C GLU A 37 7.97 -1.48 4.95
N CYS A 38 7.80 -0.55 5.88
CA CYS A 38 6.89 0.56 5.74
C CYS A 38 7.70 1.85 5.70
N GLU A 39 7.88 2.40 4.50
CA GLU A 39 8.61 3.64 4.28
C GLU A 39 7.71 4.83 4.61
N VAL A 40 8.29 5.84 5.25
CA VAL A 40 7.60 7.06 5.66
C VAL A 40 7.94 8.15 4.66
N PHE A 41 6.91 8.73 4.07
CA PHE A 41 6.98 9.82 3.09
C PHE A 41 6.34 11.08 3.67
N ASP A 42 6.49 12.18 2.96
CA ASP A 42 5.83 13.43 3.28
C ASP A 42 4.30 13.30 3.24
N LYS A 43 3.56 14.34 3.57
CA LYS A 43 2.08 14.33 3.65
C LYS A 43 1.50 13.18 4.49
N ASN A 44 2.30 12.64 5.43
CA ASN A 44 1.92 11.52 6.30
C ASN A 44 1.47 10.26 5.52
N ILE A 45 2.17 9.96 4.43
CA ILE A 45 1.96 8.77 3.59
C ILE A 45 2.95 7.68 3.98
N LEU A 46 2.47 6.47 4.13
CA LEU A 46 3.26 5.29 4.45
C LEU A 46 3.16 4.25 3.33
N ALA A 47 4.28 3.90 2.69
CA ALA A 47 4.32 2.88 1.65
C ALA A 47 4.61 1.50 2.25
N LEU A 48 3.62 0.61 2.20
CA LEU A 48 3.69 -0.73 2.75
C LEU A 48 4.21 -1.71 1.70
N LYS A 49 5.38 -2.28 1.96
CA LYS A 49 6.08 -3.25 1.08
C LYS A 49 6.43 -4.50 1.88
N PHE A 50 6.47 -5.66 1.23
CA PHE A 50 6.94 -6.87 1.90
C PHE A 50 7.75 -7.76 0.95
N TYR A 51 8.66 -8.53 1.52
CA TYR A 51 9.53 -9.45 0.79
C TYR A 51 9.98 -10.64 1.63
N ASN A 52 10.37 -11.70 0.96
CA ASN A 52 10.96 -12.88 1.57
C ASN A 52 12.41 -12.60 2.00
N LYS A 53 12.79 -13.05 3.19
CA LYS A 53 14.15 -12.91 3.74
C LYS A 53 15.24 -13.37 2.77
N ASN A 54 14.99 -14.44 2.01
CA ASN A 54 15.97 -15.02 1.08
C ASN A 54 16.33 -14.06 -0.06
N HIS A 55 15.50 -13.06 -0.32
CA HIS A 55 15.71 -12.05 -1.37
C HIS A 55 16.12 -10.69 -0.82
N LYS A 56 16.44 -10.60 0.49
CA LYS A 56 16.72 -9.32 1.17
C LYS A 56 17.78 -8.47 0.46
N GLU A 57 18.84 -9.11 -0.05
CA GLU A 57 19.97 -8.43 -0.70
C GLU A 57 19.74 -8.21 -2.21
N SER A 58 18.63 -8.72 -2.76
CA SER A 58 18.31 -8.52 -4.16
C SER A 58 17.75 -7.12 -4.41
N LYS A 59 18.19 -6.48 -5.51
CA LYS A 59 17.58 -5.24 -5.99
C LYS A 59 16.09 -5.42 -6.27
N ASN A 60 15.69 -6.62 -6.71
CA ASN A 60 14.32 -6.96 -7.08
C ASN A 60 13.58 -7.68 -5.95
N LYS A 61 13.96 -7.46 -4.69
CA LYS A 61 13.43 -8.20 -3.52
C LYS A 61 11.90 -8.23 -3.43
N PHE A 62 11.23 -7.19 -3.94
CA PHE A 62 9.78 -7.07 -3.93
C PHE A 62 9.09 -7.79 -5.11
N SER A 63 9.83 -8.18 -6.16
CA SER A 63 9.28 -8.80 -7.38
C SER A 63 9.20 -10.32 -7.32
N PHE A 64 9.91 -10.97 -6.39
CA PHE A 64 9.93 -12.42 -6.31
C PHE A 64 8.64 -12.98 -5.71
N LEU A 65 8.03 -13.92 -6.44
CA LEU A 65 6.89 -14.70 -5.98
C LEU A 65 7.38 -15.88 -5.14
N THR A 66 6.70 -16.18 -4.05
CA THR A 66 7.05 -17.30 -3.17
C THR A 66 6.40 -18.61 -3.58
N ASN A 67 5.34 -18.56 -4.40
CA ASN A 67 4.59 -19.73 -4.92
C ASN A 67 4.16 -20.74 -3.83
N THR A 68 3.91 -20.27 -2.62
CA THR A 68 3.59 -21.12 -1.45
C THR A 68 2.10 -21.29 -1.20
N ASN A 69 1.25 -20.72 -2.06
CA ASN A 69 -0.21 -20.68 -1.88
C ASN A 69 -0.67 -20.07 -0.53
N GLU A 70 0.11 -19.13 0.00
CA GLU A 70 -0.13 -18.46 1.28
C GLU A 70 -0.40 -16.95 1.15
N VAL A 71 -0.58 -16.46 -0.08
CA VAL A 71 -0.67 -15.03 -0.34
C VAL A 71 -1.68 -14.32 0.56
N TRP A 72 -2.83 -14.95 0.81
CA TRP A 72 -3.87 -14.39 1.68
C TRP A 72 -3.42 -14.25 3.13
N SER A 73 -2.79 -15.29 3.70
CA SER A 73 -2.28 -15.26 5.07
C SER A 73 -1.12 -14.28 5.22
N VAL A 74 -0.25 -14.20 4.22
CA VAL A 74 0.86 -13.25 4.18
C VAL A 74 0.34 -11.81 4.16
N LEU A 75 -0.57 -11.48 3.23
CA LEU A 75 -1.13 -10.14 3.11
C LEU A 75 -1.98 -9.75 4.33
N HIS A 76 -2.77 -10.68 4.86
CA HIS A 76 -3.54 -10.44 6.07
C HIS A 76 -2.64 -10.14 7.28
N THR A 77 -1.47 -10.80 7.33
CA THR A 77 -0.45 -10.48 8.35
C THR A 77 0.18 -9.11 8.10
N CYS A 78 0.47 -8.76 6.84
CA CYS A 78 1.01 -7.44 6.52
C CYS A 78 0.08 -6.30 6.96
N ILE A 79 -1.23 -6.47 6.81
CA ILE A 79 -2.23 -5.47 7.18
C ILE A 79 -2.32 -5.28 8.71
N GLN A 80 -1.94 -6.29 9.50
CA GLN A 80 -1.94 -6.16 10.97
C GLN A 80 -0.96 -5.11 11.51
N VAL A 81 -0.03 -4.61 10.69
CA VAL A 81 0.86 -3.51 11.11
C VAL A 81 0.17 -2.15 11.05
N ILE A 82 -0.93 -2.00 10.30
CA ILE A 82 -1.67 -0.74 10.13
C ILE A 82 -2.08 -0.14 11.48
N PRO A 83 -2.76 -0.86 12.39
CA PRO A 83 -3.13 -0.30 13.69
C PRO A 83 -1.93 0.06 14.59
N ILE A 84 -0.76 -0.52 14.34
CA ILE A 84 0.47 -0.18 15.05
C ILE A 84 1.01 1.15 14.51
N LEU A 85 1.01 1.29 13.19
CA LEU A 85 1.49 2.50 12.52
C LEU A 85 0.58 3.69 12.76
N GLU A 86 -0.74 3.51 12.76
CA GLU A 86 -1.72 4.57 13.06
C GLU A 86 -1.51 5.21 14.45
N LYS A 87 -1.03 4.44 15.43
CA LYS A 87 -0.70 4.96 16.77
C LYS A 87 0.55 5.85 16.77
N GLU A 88 1.47 5.61 15.85
CA GLU A 88 2.73 6.36 15.74
C GLU A 88 2.60 7.51 14.74
N HIS A 89 1.73 7.37 13.75
CA HIS A 89 1.48 8.33 12.67
C HIS A 89 -0.01 8.64 12.59
N LEU A 90 -0.49 9.48 13.50
CA LEU A 90 -1.92 9.83 13.55
C LEU A 90 -2.40 10.41 12.22
N GLY A 91 -3.52 9.89 11.73
CA GLY A 91 -4.12 10.34 10.46
C GLY A 91 -3.34 9.95 9.21
N CYS A 92 -2.42 8.97 9.29
CA CYS A 92 -1.63 8.54 8.14
C CYS A 92 -2.49 7.84 7.08
N SER A 93 -2.04 7.99 5.83
CA SER A 93 -2.54 7.28 4.66
C SER A 93 -1.56 6.19 4.24
N PHE A 94 -2.04 5.14 3.56
CA PHE A 94 -1.19 4.01 3.17
C PHE A 94 -1.19 3.82 1.67
N VAL A 95 -0.02 3.49 1.12
CA VAL A 95 0.15 3.12 -0.29
C VAL A 95 0.61 1.67 -0.39
N ALA A 96 0.00 0.93 -1.30
CA ALA A 96 0.44 -0.41 -1.69
C ALA A 96 0.64 -0.46 -3.21
N ILE A 97 1.84 -0.85 -3.65
CA ILE A 97 2.20 -0.97 -5.06
C ILE A 97 2.37 -2.44 -5.41
N GLY A 98 1.67 -2.87 -6.44
CA GLY A 98 1.80 -4.21 -7.00
C GLY A 98 3.02 -4.33 -7.89
N ALA A 99 4.19 -4.57 -7.30
CA ALA A 99 5.42 -4.74 -8.08
C ALA A 99 5.26 -5.79 -9.19
N GLN A 100 5.85 -5.50 -10.35
CA GLN A 100 5.89 -6.42 -11.48
C GLN A 100 6.54 -7.75 -11.09
N GLY A 101 5.87 -8.84 -11.41
CA GLY A 101 6.41 -10.19 -11.23
C GLY A 101 7.51 -10.48 -12.25
N ILE A 102 8.52 -11.24 -11.83
CA ILE A 102 9.54 -11.80 -12.73
C ILE A 102 9.32 -13.31 -12.77
N SER A 103 9.02 -13.83 -13.95
CA SER A 103 8.85 -15.26 -14.17
C SER A 103 10.20 -15.99 -14.16
N PRO A 104 10.24 -17.34 -13.95
CA PRO A 104 11.47 -18.12 -13.90
C PRO A 104 12.33 -18.04 -15.18
N ASP A 105 11.70 -17.76 -16.33
CA ASP A 105 12.36 -17.57 -17.62
C ASP A 105 12.84 -16.11 -17.84
N GLY A 106 12.74 -15.25 -16.82
CA GLY A 106 13.22 -13.88 -16.83
C GLY A 106 12.27 -12.87 -17.47
N ARG A 107 11.08 -13.30 -17.93
CA ARG A 107 10.09 -12.36 -18.47
C ARG A 107 9.49 -11.55 -17.34
N GLN A 108 9.41 -10.24 -17.55
CA GLN A 108 8.80 -9.28 -16.64
C GLN A 108 7.32 -9.08 -17.01
N GLU A 109 6.48 -9.05 -16.00
CA GLU A 109 5.07 -8.70 -16.12
C GLU A 109 4.90 -7.23 -16.57
N GLN A 110 3.80 -6.93 -17.27
CA GLN A 110 3.46 -5.53 -17.57
C GLN A 110 3.13 -4.79 -16.27
N ILE A 111 3.35 -3.46 -16.26
CA ILE A 111 3.11 -2.63 -15.07
C ILE A 111 1.62 -2.48 -14.78
N GLU A 112 0.82 -2.41 -15.82
CA GLU A 112 -0.61 -2.25 -15.72
C GLU A 112 -1.26 -3.54 -15.20
N ASN A 113 -2.10 -3.43 -14.17
CA ASN A 113 -2.89 -4.55 -13.61
C ASN A 113 -2.05 -5.78 -13.21
N THR A 114 -0.90 -5.56 -12.57
CA THR A 114 -0.08 -6.69 -12.09
C THR A 114 -0.89 -7.67 -11.22
N GLN A 115 -0.53 -8.96 -11.22
CA GLN A 115 -1.21 -9.96 -10.40
C GLN A 115 -1.21 -9.61 -8.91
N ARG A 116 -0.14 -8.97 -8.44
CA ARG A 116 -0.02 -8.51 -7.06
C ARG A 116 -1.00 -7.40 -6.77
N TYR A 117 -1.06 -6.39 -7.64
CA TYR A 117 -2.01 -5.30 -7.51
C TYR A 117 -3.46 -5.83 -7.46
N LEU A 118 -3.84 -6.70 -8.40
CA LEU A 118 -5.18 -7.29 -8.42
C LEU A 118 -5.50 -8.08 -7.14
N THR A 119 -4.49 -8.76 -6.60
CA THR A 119 -4.63 -9.49 -5.33
C THR A 119 -4.77 -8.53 -4.15
N TYR A 120 -3.94 -7.49 -4.07
CA TYR A 120 -4.02 -6.45 -3.03
C TYR A 120 -5.36 -5.74 -3.08
N LYS A 121 -5.78 -5.32 -4.28
CA LYS A 121 -7.07 -4.68 -4.51
C LYS A 121 -8.21 -5.53 -3.94
N ARG A 122 -8.27 -6.82 -4.30
CA ARG A 122 -9.32 -7.72 -3.79
C ARG A 122 -9.31 -7.84 -2.27
N ILE A 123 -8.14 -7.94 -1.66
CA ILE A 123 -8.00 -8.13 -0.22
C ILE A 123 -8.34 -6.84 0.53
N LEU A 124 -7.76 -5.71 0.11
CA LEU A 124 -7.97 -4.42 0.76
C LEU A 124 -9.42 -4.00 0.66
N PHE A 125 -10.05 -4.10 -0.53
CA PHE A 125 -11.45 -3.79 -0.68
C PHE A 125 -12.34 -4.64 0.25
N LYS A 126 -12.07 -5.94 0.38
CA LYS A 126 -12.83 -6.81 1.27
C LYS A 126 -12.63 -6.49 2.76
N LEU A 127 -11.41 -6.13 3.17
CA LEU A 127 -11.09 -5.86 4.58
C LEU A 127 -11.53 -4.46 5.01
N PHE A 128 -11.47 -3.49 4.10
CA PHE A 128 -11.80 -2.09 4.37
C PHE A 128 -13.16 -1.67 3.80
N GLU A 129 -13.96 -2.62 3.30
CA GLU A 129 -15.31 -2.37 2.80
C GLU A 129 -16.21 -1.64 3.82
N ASN A 130 -15.97 -1.90 5.10
CA ASN A 130 -16.70 -1.29 6.21
C ASN A 130 -15.83 -0.34 7.08
N ALA A 131 -14.62 -0.02 6.63
CA ALA A 131 -13.75 0.90 7.37
C ALA A 131 -14.17 2.33 7.09
N SER A 132 -14.66 3.02 8.12
CA SER A 132 -15.17 4.39 7.99
C SER A 132 -14.07 5.45 7.80
N ASN A 133 -12.82 5.09 8.08
CA ASN A 133 -11.72 6.04 8.20
C ASN A 133 -10.90 6.21 6.92
N TYR A 134 -11.16 5.40 5.88
CA TYR A 134 -10.35 5.37 4.68
C TYR A 134 -11.16 5.44 3.40
N ALA A 135 -10.74 6.28 2.47
CA ALA A 135 -11.13 6.21 1.07
C ALA A 135 -10.09 5.36 0.30
N LEU A 136 -10.58 4.41 -0.49
CA LEU A 136 -9.72 3.57 -1.33
C LEU A 136 -9.69 4.15 -2.75
N ILE A 137 -8.51 4.53 -3.20
CA ILE A 137 -8.26 5.07 -4.53
C ILE A 137 -7.35 4.10 -5.25
N ASP A 138 -7.70 3.70 -6.45
CA ASP A 138 -6.92 2.75 -7.23
C ASP A 138 -6.46 3.32 -8.58
N SER A 139 -5.24 2.98 -8.95
CA SER A 139 -4.65 3.26 -10.26
C SER A 139 -4.28 1.95 -10.95
N ASN A 140 -5.08 1.56 -11.94
CA ASN A 140 -4.82 0.36 -12.73
C ASN A 140 -3.55 0.47 -13.56
N GLU A 141 -3.30 1.64 -14.15
CA GLU A 141 -2.14 1.93 -15.00
C GLU A 141 -0.83 1.77 -14.24
N HIS A 142 -0.82 2.10 -12.97
CA HIS A 142 0.36 2.04 -12.10
C HIS A 142 0.35 0.87 -11.14
N SER A 143 -0.68 0.02 -11.20
CA SER A 143 -0.86 -1.09 -10.26
C SER A 143 -0.71 -0.66 -8.80
N ALA A 144 -1.26 0.49 -8.45
CA ALA A 144 -1.12 1.12 -7.14
C ALA A 144 -2.47 1.36 -6.46
N LEU A 145 -2.46 1.31 -5.14
CA LEU A 145 -3.61 1.54 -4.27
C LEU A 145 -3.22 2.56 -3.21
N LEU A 146 -4.03 3.60 -3.05
CA LEU A 146 -3.94 4.55 -1.96
C LEU A 146 -5.14 4.35 -1.02
N MET A 147 -4.86 4.08 0.25
CA MET A 147 -5.82 4.13 1.35
C MET A 147 -5.67 5.49 2.02
N MET A 148 -6.43 6.46 1.57
CA MET A 148 -6.38 7.83 2.07
C MET A 148 -7.19 7.94 3.37
N ASN A 149 -6.55 8.39 4.44
CA ASN A 149 -7.24 8.63 5.70
C ASN A 149 -8.20 9.83 5.56
N ILE A 150 -9.48 9.62 5.93
CA ILE A 150 -10.55 10.61 5.82
C ILE A 150 -11.24 10.85 7.17
N LEU A 151 -10.63 10.42 8.27
CA LEU A 151 -11.23 10.48 9.61
C LEU A 151 -11.69 11.90 9.97
N GLU A 152 -10.90 12.91 9.65
CA GLU A 152 -11.21 14.32 9.88
C GLU A 152 -12.51 14.81 9.21
N PHE A 153 -12.91 14.17 8.10
CA PHE A 153 -14.15 14.52 7.39
C PHE A 153 -15.34 13.70 7.88
N VAL A 154 -15.08 12.51 8.43
CA VAL A 154 -16.15 11.61 8.93
C VAL A 154 -16.72 12.12 10.26
N GLU A 155 -15.90 12.80 11.06
CA GLU A 155 -16.33 13.38 12.33
C GLU A 155 -17.30 14.55 12.14
N ASP A 156 -17.30 15.16 10.96
CA ASP A 156 -18.25 16.23 10.59
C ASP A 156 -19.55 15.61 10.05
N GLU A 157 -20.38 15.09 10.97
CA GLU A 157 -21.59 14.31 10.67
C GLU A 157 -22.63 14.98 9.79
N LYS A 158 -22.48 16.26 9.50
CA LYS A 158 -23.50 17.12 8.84
C LYS A 158 -23.12 17.54 7.43
N LEU A 159 -21.97 17.12 6.91
CA LEU A 159 -21.55 17.54 5.58
C LEU A 159 -22.48 16.97 4.49
N PRO A 160 -22.98 17.83 3.59
CA PRO A 160 -23.62 17.36 2.36
C PRO A 160 -22.69 16.45 1.56
N GLU A 161 -23.27 15.51 0.80
CA GLU A 161 -22.49 14.56 0.00
C GLU A 161 -21.52 15.24 -0.98
N GLU A 162 -21.96 16.31 -1.61
CA GLU A 162 -21.15 17.07 -2.57
C GLU A 162 -19.94 17.72 -1.89
N GLU A 163 -20.13 18.33 -0.73
CA GLU A 163 -19.06 18.95 0.05
C GLU A 163 -18.08 17.90 0.60
N PHE A 164 -18.59 16.76 1.05
CA PHE A 164 -17.75 15.62 1.49
C PHE A 164 -16.86 15.10 0.34
N ASN A 165 -17.45 14.94 -0.84
CA ASN A 165 -16.72 14.48 -2.02
C ASN A 165 -15.66 15.52 -2.47
N GLU A 166 -15.97 16.81 -2.40
CA GLU A 166 -15.03 17.89 -2.70
C GLU A 166 -13.85 17.90 -1.74
N LYS A 167 -14.08 17.74 -0.44
CA LYS A 167 -13.01 17.62 0.56
C LYS A 167 -12.08 16.45 0.32
N ILE A 168 -12.65 15.28 -0.03
CA ILE A 168 -11.86 14.09 -0.38
C ILE A 168 -11.03 14.35 -1.64
N LEU A 169 -11.61 14.96 -2.65
CA LEU A 169 -10.90 15.28 -3.89
C LEU A 169 -9.75 16.27 -3.63
N ASN A 170 -10.00 17.32 -2.87
CA ASN A 170 -8.98 18.31 -2.52
C ASN A 170 -7.82 17.66 -1.76
N LYS A 171 -8.11 16.84 -0.76
CA LYS A 171 -7.09 16.08 -0.03
C LYS A 171 -6.30 15.14 -0.96
N TYR A 172 -6.97 14.48 -1.88
CA TYR A 172 -6.30 13.63 -2.87
C TYR A 172 -5.34 14.45 -3.74
N VAL A 173 -5.79 15.60 -4.27
CA VAL A 173 -4.94 16.48 -5.09
C VAL A 173 -3.70 16.95 -4.32
N GLU A 174 -3.82 17.25 -3.03
CA GLU A 174 -2.68 17.61 -2.17
C GLU A 174 -1.67 16.46 -2.01
N MET A 175 -2.13 15.21 -2.07
CA MET A 175 -1.31 14.02 -1.88
C MET A 175 -0.82 13.40 -3.20
N GLU A 176 -1.39 13.80 -4.33
CA GLU A 176 -1.16 13.16 -5.63
C GLU A 176 0.31 13.20 -6.06
N GLU A 177 0.97 14.33 -5.87
CA GLU A 177 2.39 14.49 -6.23
C GLU A 177 3.25 13.48 -5.46
N GLU A 178 3.08 13.39 -4.14
CA GLU A 178 3.79 12.44 -3.29
C GLU A 178 3.47 10.98 -3.67
N PHE A 179 2.20 10.69 -3.95
CA PHE A 179 1.77 9.36 -4.39
C PHE A 179 2.45 8.94 -5.70
N LEU A 180 2.58 9.86 -6.65
CA LEU A 180 3.28 9.64 -7.92
C LEU A 180 4.79 9.48 -7.72
N GLU A 181 5.41 10.24 -6.82
CA GLU A 181 6.82 10.09 -6.47
C GLU A 181 7.13 8.72 -5.86
N ILE A 182 6.30 8.24 -4.94
CA ILE A 182 6.42 6.91 -4.35
C ILE A 182 6.37 5.83 -5.45
N HIS A 183 5.49 5.98 -6.42
CA HIS A 183 5.38 5.09 -7.56
C HIS A 183 6.66 5.13 -8.41
N ASN A 184 7.13 6.31 -8.82
CA ASN A 184 8.34 6.50 -9.60
C ASN A 184 9.59 5.97 -8.87
N PHE A 185 9.69 6.16 -7.58
CA PHE A 185 10.78 5.61 -6.77
C PHE A 185 10.77 4.07 -6.78
N SER A 186 9.60 3.46 -6.73
CA SER A 186 9.45 2.01 -6.84
C SER A 186 9.82 1.49 -8.22
N GLU A 187 9.55 2.25 -9.29
CA GLU A 187 9.94 1.93 -10.66
C GLU A 187 11.41 2.20 -10.97
N SER A 188 12.00 3.26 -10.41
CA SER A 188 13.40 3.61 -10.67
C SER A 188 14.40 2.53 -10.24
N HIS A 189 13.95 1.61 -9.39
CA HIS A 189 14.69 0.38 -9.13
C HIS A 189 14.63 -0.64 -10.29
N PHE A 190 13.79 -0.41 -11.31
CA PHE A 190 13.54 -1.36 -12.39
C PHE A 190 13.83 -0.85 -13.80
N THR A 191 13.60 0.42 -14.11
CA THR A 191 13.88 0.96 -15.44
C THR A 191 14.11 2.47 -15.43
N SER A 192 15.15 2.93 -16.10
CA SER A 192 15.33 4.34 -16.46
C SER A 192 14.37 4.71 -17.60
N ASN A 193 13.67 5.83 -17.43
CA ASN A 193 12.88 6.56 -18.43
C ASN A 193 11.42 6.15 -18.63
N THR A 194 10.53 6.80 -17.94
CA THR A 194 9.38 7.51 -18.55
C THR A 194 8.59 8.25 -17.46
N LEU A 195 8.72 9.57 -17.42
CA LEU A 195 7.80 10.46 -16.68
C LEU A 195 6.48 10.48 -17.46
N LEU A 196 5.50 9.72 -17.02
CA LEU A 196 4.14 9.80 -17.53
C LEU A 196 3.32 10.66 -16.57
N LYS A 197 2.92 11.85 -17.03
CA LYS A 197 1.88 12.65 -16.36
C LYS A 197 0.55 11.92 -16.52
N MET A 198 -0.09 11.61 -15.40
CA MET A 198 -1.45 11.05 -15.41
C MET A 198 -2.47 12.06 -15.88
N PRO A 199 -3.34 11.72 -16.82
CA PRO A 199 -4.56 12.47 -17.05
C PRO A 199 -5.58 12.11 -15.95
N LEU A 200 -6.06 13.10 -15.22
CA LEU A 200 -7.11 13.02 -14.18
C LEU A 200 -8.38 12.23 -14.59
N ASN A 201 -8.57 12.01 -15.87
CA ASN A 201 -9.79 11.42 -16.43
C ASN A 201 -9.93 9.90 -16.28
N ASN A 202 -8.90 9.18 -15.85
CA ASN A 202 -8.90 7.71 -15.74
C ASN A 202 -8.94 7.18 -14.30
N MET A 203 -9.02 8.05 -13.32
CA MET A 203 -9.18 7.63 -11.93
C MET A 203 -10.63 7.30 -11.63
N PHE A 204 -10.93 6.03 -11.49
CA PHE A 204 -12.20 5.58 -10.94
C PHE A 204 -12.18 5.75 -9.42
N PHE A 205 -12.71 6.87 -8.95
CA PHE A 205 -12.98 7.06 -7.53
C PHE A 205 -14.12 6.12 -7.13
N LYS A 206 -13.83 5.01 -6.48
CA LYS A 206 -14.83 4.30 -5.68
C LYS A 206 -14.79 4.86 -4.27
N ILE A 207 -15.52 5.93 -4.06
CA ILE A 207 -15.84 6.40 -2.72
C ILE A 207 -16.88 5.41 -2.19
N PHE A 208 -16.47 4.53 -1.27
CA PHE A 208 -17.43 3.69 -0.58
C PHE A 208 -18.21 4.57 0.40
N LYS A 209 -19.45 4.90 0.02
CA LYS A 209 -20.41 5.45 0.95
C LYS A 209 -20.55 4.48 2.11
N ILE A 210 -20.16 4.93 3.27
CA ILE A 210 -20.52 4.26 4.50
C ILE A 210 -21.99 4.62 4.71
N PHE A 211 -22.87 3.69 4.35
CA PHE A 211 -24.26 3.81 4.76
C PHE A 211 -24.32 3.70 6.27
N ARG A 212 -24.59 4.82 6.93
CA ARG A 212 -25.06 4.82 8.31
C ARG A 212 -26.38 4.07 8.33
N LYS A 213 -26.43 2.96 9.08
CA LYS A 213 -27.69 2.43 9.63
C LYS A 213 -27.95 3.06 10.96
#